data_82f86a3078d6278e57161f23b9a9275d
#
_entry.id   82f86a3078d6278e57161f23b9a9275d
#
_cell.length_a   1.000
_cell.length_b   1.000
_cell.length_c   1.000
_cell.angle_alpha   90.00
_cell.angle_beta   90.00
_cell.angle_gamma   90.00
#
_symmetry.space_group_name_H-M   'P 1'
#
loop_
_entity.id
_entity.type
_entity.pdbx_description
1 polymer ?
#
loop_
_entity_poly.entity_id
_entity_poly.type
_entity_poly.pdbx_seq_one_letter_code
_entity_poly.pdbx_strand_id
1 'polypeptide(L)'
;MANEEQPMDYNYNRTRVKHFNFDLFLGPPAGKPIIDNTLTDLETGELVKVSDFAGKWLVIETASSTCSMYTKNISPMKEIVAEFPDVEFVVVYVREAHPGERLGGHKSMEEKIKAANLVAPRYGEFRRVLVDDLEGSFHRNYGGMPNILYVIRPDGT
;
A
#
# COMPACT_ATOMS: atom_id res chain seq x y z
N MET A 1 -11.68 -23.86 -7.75
CA MET A 1 -12.33 -22.58 -8.02
C MET A 1 -11.76 -21.57 -7.05
N ALA A 2 -11.12 -20.53 -7.56
CA ALA A 2 -10.73 -19.43 -6.70
C ALA A 2 -12.03 -18.84 -6.11
N ASN A 3 -12.15 -18.84 -4.78
CA ASN A 3 -13.17 -18.05 -4.10
C ASN A 3 -12.87 -16.59 -4.46
N GLU A 4 -13.69 -16.00 -5.32
CA GLU A 4 -13.69 -14.56 -5.50
C GLU A 4 -14.01 -13.94 -4.17
N GLU A 5 -13.00 -13.39 -3.51
CA GLU A 5 -13.16 -12.69 -2.25
C GLU A 5 -14.07 -11.48 -2.50
N GLN A 6 -15.20 -11.42 -1.83
CA GLN A 6 -16.07 -10.25 -1.90
C GLN A 6 -15.34 -9.03 -1.30
N PRO A 7 -15.63 -7.79 -1.74
CA PRO A 7 -15.00 -6.59 -1.18
C PRO A 7 -15.06 -6.52 0.36
N MET A 8 -16.15 -7.02 0.95
CA MET A 8 -16.32 -7.10 2.39
C MET A 8 -15.36 -8.11 3.04
N ASP A 9 -15.03 -9.21 2.35
CA ASP A 9 -14.07 -10.20 2.84
C ASP A 9 -12.63 -9.69 2.70
N TYR A 10 -12.35 -8.88 1.68
CA TYR A 10 -11.06 -8.22 1.54
C TYR A 10 -10.82 -7.24 2.70
N ASN A 11 -11.78 -6.42 3.04
CA ASN A 11 -11.72 -5.47 4.15
C ASN A 11 -12.26 -6.10 5.44
N TYR A 12 -11.63 -7.16 5.90
CA TYR A 12 -12.05 -7.89 7.10
C TYR A 12 -12.03 -7.02 8.37
N ASN A 13 -12.93 -7.30 9.30
CA ASN A 13 -12.98 -6.63 10.60
C ASN A 13 -12.14 -7.31 11.68
N ARG A 14 -11.65 -8.52 11.42
CA ARG A 14 -10.82 -9.28 12.33
C ARG A 14 -9.76 -10.06 11.56
N THR A 15 -8.51 -9.87 11.92
CA THR A 15 -7.38 -10.57 11.31
C THR A 15 -7.44 -12.06 11.57
N ARG A 16 -7.16 -12.86 10.53
CA ARG A 16 -7.00 -14.33 10.60
C ARG A 16 -5.83 -14.72 9.71
N VAL A 17 -5.19 -15.86 10.05
CA VAL A 17 -4.05 -16.38 9.28
C VAL A 17 -4.38 -16.56 7.79
N LYS A 18 -5.62 -16.97 7.47
CA LYS A 18 -6.07 -17.14 6.08
C LYS A 18 -6.00 -15.85 5.22
N HIS A 19 -5.92 -14.68 5.83
CA HIS A 19 -5.83 -13.41 5.11
C HIS A 19 -4.43 -13.14 4.55
N PHE A 20 -3.43 -13.91 4.95
CA PHE A 20 -2.05 -13.76 4.51
C PHE A 20 -1.53 -15.08 3.94
N ASN A 21 -0.92 -15.01 2.79
CA ASN A 21 -0.22 -16.16 2.20
C ASN A 21 1.28 -15.96 2.37
N PHE A 22 1.84 -16.55 3.43
CA PHE A 22 3.26 -16.43 3.73
C PHE A 22 4.14 -17.41 2.95
N ASP A 23 3.53 -18.44 2.36
CA ASP A 23 4.25 -19.51 1.67
C ASP A 23 4.46 -19.23 0.18
N LEU A 24 3.65 -18.36 -0.40
CA LEU A 24 3.68 -18.07 -1.82
C LEU A 24 3.58 -16.55 -2.05
N PHE A 25 4.63 -15.98 -2.61
CA PHE A 25 4.60 -14.60 -3.06
C PHE A 25 3.85 -14.50 -4.40
N LEU A 26 2.78 -13.74 -4.43
CA LEU A 26 1.88 -13.59 -5.57
C LEU A 26 2.06 -12.27 -6.34
N GLY A 27 2.99 -11.43 -5.93
CA GLY A 27 3.31 -10.16 -6.62
C GLY A 27 4.20 -10.35 -7.84
N PRO A 28 4.50 -9.25 -8.57
CA PRO A 28 5.43 -9.29 -9.69
C PRO A 28 6.81 -9.75 -9.21
N PRO A 29 7.38 -10.81 -9.83
CA PRO A 29 8.72 -11.24 -9.46
C PRO A 29 9.77 -10.23 -9.94
N ALA A 30 10.92 -10.20 -9.25
CA ALA A 30 12.03 -9.31 -9.60
C ALA A 30 12.45 -9.48 -11.07
N GLY A 31 12.69 -8.36 -11.76
CA GLY A 31 13.08 -8.32 -13.17
C GLY A 31 11.92 -8.44 -14.15
N LYS A 32 10.69 -8.58 -13.69
CA LYS A 32 9.49 -8.57 -14.52
C LYS A 32 8.83 -7.19 -14.51
N PRO A 33 8.08 -6.83 -15.58
CA PRO A 33 7.36 -5.56 -15.62
C PRO A 33 6.36 -5.42 -14.47
N ILE A 34 6.18 -4.18 -14.02
CA ILE A 34 5.11 -3.84 -13.08
C ILE A 34 3.74 -4.16 -13.66
N ILE A 35 2.79 -4.37 -12.76
CA ILE A 35 1.35 -4.40 -13.11
C ILE A 35 0.83 -3.00 -12.87
N ASP A 36 0.35 -2.35 -13.95
CA ASP A 36 -0.16 -0.99 -13.83
C ASP A 36 -1.50 -0.97 -13.08
N ASN A 37 -1.60 -0.06 -12.15
CA ASN A 37 -2.80 0.18 -11.33
C ASN A 37 -3.04 1.67 -11.20
N THR A 38 -4.32 2.05 -11.10
CA THR A 38 -4.74 3.42 -10.81
C THR A 38 -5.01 3.57 -9.31
N LEU A 39 -4.38 4.56 -8.73
CA LEU A 39 -4.46 4.89 -7.30
C LEU A 39 -4.99 6.31 -7.13
N THR A 40 -5.47 6.66 -5.96
CA THR A 40 -5.89 8.02 -5.64
C THR A 40 -4.83 8.71 -4.81
N ASP A 41 -4.36 9.87 -5.25
CA ASP A 41 -3.47 10.70 -4.45
C ASP A 41 -4.22 11.24 -3.22
N LEU A 42 -3.69 10.99 -2.03
CA LEU A 42 -4.36 11.38 -0.79
C LEU A 42 -4.46 12.90 -0.62
N GLU A 43 -3.45 13.63 -1.07
CA GLU A 43 -3.38 15.09 -0.90
C GLU A 43 -4.26 15.82 -1.93
N THR A 44 -4.17 15.41 -3.19
CA THR A 44 -4.85 16.12 -4.30
C THR A 44 -6.19 15.53 -4.68
N GLY A 45 -6.45 14.26 -4.35
CA GLY A 45 -7.61 13.50 -4.82
C GLY A 45 -7.54 13.07 -6.29
N GLU A 46 -6.44 13.37 -6.97
CA GLU A 46 -6.25 13.00 -8.38
C GLU A 46 -5.91 11.52 -8.54
N LEU A 47 -6.23 10.98 -9.72
CA LEU A 47 -5.87 9.62 -10.08
C LEU A 47 -4.42 9.57 -10.57
N VAL A 48 -3.66 8.61 -10.07
CA VAL A 48 -2.25 8.40 -10.39
C VAL A 48 -2.04 6.93 -10.75
N LYS A 49 -1.36 6.68 -11.86
CA LYS A 49 -0.98 5.31 -12.25
C LYS A 49 0.45 5.01 -11.80
N VAL A 50 0.72 3.74 -11.51
CA VAL A 50 2.09 3.31 -11.21
C VAL A 50 3.02 3.61 -12.40
N SER A 51 2.53 3.48 -13.63
CA SER A 51 3.26 3.82 -14.86
C SER A 51 3.59 5.30 -15.01
N ASP A 52 2.93 6.21 -14.29
CA ASP A 52 3.25 7.64 -14.33
C ASP A 52 4.64 7.95 -13.76
N PHE A 53 5.21 7.03 -12.98
CA PHE A 53 6.57 7.14 -12.45
C PHE A 53 7.66 6.61 -13.39
N ALA A 54 7.31 6.17 -14.61
CA ALA A 54 8.28 5.67 -15.58
C ALA A 54 9.43 6.67 -15.82
N GLY A 55 10.64 6.15 -15.99
CA GLY A 55 11.84 6.96 -16.15
C GLY A 55 12.54 7.37 -14.84
N LYS A 56 11.97 7.03 -13.70
CA LYS A 56 12.54 7.28 -12.37
C LYS A 56 12.66 5.99 -11.58
N TRP A 57 13.61 5.94 -10.65
CA TRP A 57 13.59 4.94 -9.59
C TRP A 57 12.41 5.21 -8.67
N LEU A 58 11.64 4.17 -8.38
CA LEU A 58 10.46 4.24 -7.53
C LEU A 58 10.54 3.20 -6.42
N VAL A 59 10.34 3.63 -5.19
CA VAL A 59 10.17 2.72 -4.04
C VAL A 59 8.73 2.85 -3.54
N ILE A 60 8.02 1.73 -3.54
CA ILE A 60 6.65 1.63 -3.04
C ILE A 60 6.65 0.80 -1.75
N GLU A 61 6.04 1.33 -0.70
CA GLU A 61 5.74 0.57 0.52
C GLU A 61 4.23 0.50 0.73
N THR A 62 3.69 -0.70 0.93
CA THR A 62 2.28 -0.86 1.32
C THR A 62 2.09 -0.54 2.80
N ALA A 63 0.96 0.06 3.12
CA ALA A 63 0.71 0.64 4.43
C ALA A 63 -0.72 0.47 4.92
N SER A 64 -0.87 0.45 6.22
CA SER A 64 -2.14 0.70 6.92
C SER A 64 -1.87 1.22 8.33
N SER A 65 -2.82 1.95 8.89
CA SER A 65 -2.69 2.49 10.25
C SER A 65 -2.56 1.41 11.33
N THR A 66 -3.06 0.21 11.06
CA THR A 66 -3.01 -0.95 11.97
C THR A 66 -1.85 -1.89 11.71
N CYS A 67 -0.97 -1.57 10.75
CA CYS A 67 0.22 -2.36 10.46
C CYS A 67 1.43 -1.82 11.24
N SER A 68 1.84 -2.53 12.29
CA SER A 68 2.97 -2.12 13.13
C SER A 68 4.32 -2.14 12.40
N MET A 69 4.49 -3.01 11.41
CA MET A 69 5.69 -3.04 10.59
C MET A 69 5.84 -1.75 9.79
N TYR A 70 4.76 -1.33 9.14
CA TYR A 70 4.74 -0.06 8.41
C TYR A 70 4.99 1.14 9.35
N THR A 71 4.25 1.26 10.44
CA THR A 71 4.35 2.44 11.30
C THR A 71 5.72 2.58 11.96
N LYS A 72 6.40 1.47 12.25
CA LYS A 72 7.78 1.46 12.74
C LYS A 72 8.82 1.85 11.70
N ASN A 73 8.53 1.62 10.41
CA ASN A 73 9.46 1.94 9.32
C ASN A 73 9.49 3.44 8.98
N ILE A 74 8.50 4.21 9.36
CA ILE A 74 8.39 5.62 8.97
C ILE A 74 9.61 6.43 9.41
N SER A 75 10.02 6.29 10.67
CA SER A 75 11.16 7.04 11.20
C SER A 75 12.49 6.68 10.53
N PRO A 76 12.88 5.39 10.41
CA PRO A 76 14.10 5.01 9.69
C PRO A 76 14.10 5.44 8.22
N MET A 77 12.96 5.46 7.57
CA MET A 77 12.84 5.86 6.16
C MET A 77 13.22 7.32 5.91
N LYS A 78 13.18 8.18 6.92
CA LYS A 78 13.60 9.59 6.77
C LYS A 78 15.05 9.72 6.32
N GLU A 79 15.94 8.93 6.90
CA GLU A 79 17.35 8.91 6.55
C GLU A 79 17.55 8.35 5.13
N ILE A 80 16.88 7.26 4.81
CA ILE A 80 16.96 6.62 3.50
C ILE A 80 16.47 7.55 2.41
N VAL A 81 15.31 8.18 2.58
CA VAL A 81 14.77 9.13 1.60
C VAL A 81 15.71 10.32 1.39
N ALA A 82 16.32 10.83 2.46
CA ALA A 82 17.29 11.94 2.37
C ALA A 82 18.58 11.53 1.63
N GLU A 83 19.00 10.27 1.77
CA GLU A 83 20.21 9.75 1.09
C GLU A 83 20.00 9.55 -0.42
N PHE A 84 18.77 9.31 -0.86
CA PHE A 84 18.43 9.06 -2.26
C PHE A 84 17.46 10.11 -2.84
N PRO A 85 17.90 11.36 -3.04
CA PRO A 85 17.01 12.46 -3.45
C PRO A 85 16.44 12.28 -4.86
N ASP A 86 17.06 11.48 -5.72
CA ASP A 86 16.61 11.22 -7.10
C ASP A 86 15.65 10.02 -7.19
N VAL A 87 15.33 9.38 -6.08
CA VAL A 87 14.40 8.25 -6.01
C VAL A 87 13.04 8.76 -5.52
N GLU A 88 11.98 8.38 -6.22
CA GLU A 88 10.62 8.61 -5.74
C GLU A 88 10.26 7.56 -4.67
N PHE A 89 9.82 8.02 -3.52
CA PHE A 89 9.32 7.17 -2.43
C PHE A 89 7.85 7.45 -2.23
N VAL A 90 7.02 6.44 -2.43
CA VAL A 90 5.57 6.54 -2.22
C VAL A 90 5.08 5.43 -1.30
N VAL A 91 4.03 5.74 -0.58
CA VAL A 91 3.30 4.80 0.26
C VAL A 91 1.96 4.51 -0.40
N VAL A 92 1.58 3.26 -0.51
CA VAL A 92 0.25 2.87 -0.97
C VAL A 92 -0.55 2.34 0.20
N TYR A 93 -1.60 3.08 0.57
CA TYR A 93 -2.50 2.70 1.64
C TYR A 93 -3.46 1.62 1.15
N VAL A 94 -3.38 0.46 1.78
CA VAL A 94 -4.15 -0.73 1.42
C VAL A 94 -5.21 -1.05 2.49
N ARG A 95 -5.67 -2.30 2.60
CA ARG A 95 -6.58 -2.68 3.68
C ARG A 95 -5.91 -2.63 5.05
N GLU A 96 -6.69 -2.51 6.11
CA GLU A 96 -6.16 -2.60 7.46
C GLU A 96 -5.59 -4.00 7.73
N ALA A 97 -4.36 -4.07 8.22
CA ALA A 97 -3.69 -5.33 8.55
C ALA A 97 -4.29 -5.98 9.81
N HIS A 98 -4.50 -5.17 10.84
CA HIS A 98 -5.00 -5.60 12.14
C HIS A 98 -6.15 -4.70 12.61
N PRO A 99 -7.31 -4.73 11.92
CA PRO A 99 -8.45 -3.91 12.31
C PRO A 99 -8.94 -4.28 13.71
N GLY A 100 -9.46 -3.29 14.42
CA GLY A 100 -9.95 -3.43 15.78
C GLY A 100 -11.13 -2.50 16.05
N GLU A 101 -11.45 -2.30 17.32
CA GLU A 101 -12.61 -1.48 17.73
C GLU A 101 -12.49 -0.01 17.31
N ARG A 102 -11.26 0.55 17.30
CA ARG A 102 -11.02 1.95 16.97
C ARG A 102 -10.92 2.21 15.48
N LEU A 103 -10.46 1.23 14.73
CA LEU A 103 -10.30 1.31 13.27
C LEU A 103 -10.60 -0.07 12.69
N GLY A 104 -11.81 -0.23 12.20
CA GLY A 104 -12.30 -1.46 11.57
C GLY A 104 -11.86 -1.59 10.12
N GLY A 105 -12.29 -2.67 9.48
CA GLY A 105 -12.16 -2.82 8.03
C GLY A 105 -12.94 -1.75 7.29
N HIS A 106 -12.41 -1.29 6.15
CA HIS A 106 -13.03 -0.22 5.38
C HIS A 106 -14.30 -0.72 4.69
N LYS A 107 -15.39 0.03 4.82
CA LYS A 107 -16.68 -0.25 4.17
C LYS A 107 -16.93 0.63 2.95
N SER A 108 -16.16 1.71 2.81
CA SER A 108 -16.24 2.66 1.70
C SER A 108 -14.89 3.32 1.44
N MET A 109 -14.73 3.91 0.26
CA MET A 109 -13.55 4.71 -0.05
C MET A 109 -13.42 5.93 0.86
N GLU A 110 -14.53 6.52 1.27
CA GLU A 110 -14.53 7.63 2.23
C GLU A 110 -13.91 7.21 3.57
N GLU A 111 -14.30 6.06 4.11
CA GLU A 111 -13.69 5.50 5.33
C GLU A 111 -12.20 5.20 5.15
N LYS A 112 -11.83 4.63 4.01
CA LYS A 112 -10.44 4.32 3.68
C LYS A 112 -9.56 5.58 3.61
N ILE A 113 -10.03 6.60 2.90
CA ILE A 113 -9.35 7.90 2.80
C ILE A 113 -9.22 8.55 4.18
N LYS A 114 -10.27 8.49 4.98
CA LYS A 114 -10.26 8.99 6.37
C LYS A 114 -9.20 8.29 7.23
N ALA A 115 -9.09 6.96 7.11
CA ALA A 115 -8.05 6.18 7.79
C ALA A 115 -6.65 6.53 7.27
N ALA A 116 -6.48 6.69 5.97
CA ALA A 116 -5.20 7.09 5.38
C ALA A 116 -4.74 8.47 5.85
N ASN A 117 -5.65 9.42 6.03
CA ASN A 117 -5.34 10.75 6.53
C ASN A 117 -4.81 10.78 7.99
N LEU A 118 -4.93 9.69 8.73
CA LEU A 118 -4.40 9.60 10.10
C LEU A 118 -2.91 9.28 10.16
N VAL A 119 -2.29 8.76 9.09
CA VAL A 119 -0.91 8.28 9.15
C VAL A 119 0.11 9.40 9.35
N ALA A 120 -0.10 10.56 8.74
CA ALA A 120 0.78 11.71 8.93
C ALA A 120 0.69 12.28 10.37
N PRO A 121 -0.48 12.65 10.90
CA PRO A 121 -0.56 13.22 12.25
C PRO A 121 -0.27 12.22 13.37
N ARG A 122 -0.57 10.92 13.18
CA ARG A 122 -0.36 9.91 14.22
C ARG A 122 1.03 9.32 14.24
N TYR A 123 1.59 9.06 13.06
CA TYR A 123 2.84 8.28 12.95
C TYR A 123 3.97 9.05 12.28
N GLY A 124 3.71 10.29 11.84
CA GLY A 124 4.71 11.14 11.24
C GLY A 124 5.06 10.77 9.80
N GLU A 125 4.12 10.14 9.06
CA GLU A 125 4.34 9.86 7.64
C GLU A 125 4.58 11.17 6.87
N PHE A 126 5.68 11.22 6.15
CA PHE A 126 6.18 12.39 5.42
C PHE A 126 6.24 12.17 3.92
N ARG A 127 6.11 10.91 3.47
CA ARG A 127 6.13 10.54 2.06
C ARG A 127 4.77 10.78 1.42
N ARG A 128 4.75 10.88 0.10
CA ARG A 128 3.51 10.91 -0.68
C ARG A 128 2.71 9.63 -0.44
N VAL A 129 1.43 9.77 -0.13
CA VAL A 129 0.52 8.65 0.10
C VAL A 129 -0.47 8.55 -1.05
N LEU A 130 -0.51 7.40 -1.67
CA LEU A 130 -1.51 6.99 -2.65
C LEU A 130 -2.44 5.97 -2.00
N VAL A 131 -3.71 5.97 -2.37
CA VAL A 131 -4.72 5.09 -1.78
C VAL A 131 -5.22 4.12 -2.83
N ASP A 132 -5.15 2.82 -2.52
CA ASP A 132 -5.72 1.76 -3.35
C ASP A 132 -7.25 1.81 -3.34
N ASP A 133 -7.88 1.22 -4.34
CA ASP A 133 -9.33 1.10 -4.36
C ASP A 133 -9.87 0.23 -3.21
N LEU A 134 -11.17 0.22 -3.03
CA LEU A 134 -11.81 -0.50 -1.93
C LEU A 134 -11.65 -2.02 -2.05
N GLU A 135 -11.62 -2.52 -3.28
CA GLU A 135 -11.45 -3.94 -3.61
C GLU A 135 -9.99 -4.41 -3.50
N GLY A 136 -9.05 -3.49 -3.37
CA GLY A 136 -7.64 -3.80 -3.23
C GLY A 136 -6.98 -4.25 -4.53
N SER A 137 -7.30 -3.63 -5.64
CA SER A 137 -6.77 -4.02 -6.97
C SER A 137 -5.25 -3.97 -7.02
N PHE A 138 -4.63 -2.89 -6.52
CA PHE A 138 -3.18 -2.80 -6.38
C PHE A 138 -2.65 -3.87 -5.41
N HIS A 139 -3.18 -3.92 -4.22
CA HIS A 139 -2.71 -4.80 -3.16
C HIS A 139 -2.72 -6.27 -3.57
N ARG A 140 -3.78 -6.72 -4.25
CA ARG A 140 -3.91 -8.10 -4.78
C ARG A 140 -2.87 -8.37 -5.86
N ASN A 141 -2.65 -7.44 -6.78
CA ASN A 141 -1.65 -7.56 -7.84
C ASN A 141 -0.21 -7.58 -7.30
N TYR A 142 0.03 -6.96 -6.16
CA TYR A 142 1.35 -6.84 -5.54
C TYR A 142 1.53 -7.76 -4.31
N GLY A 143 0.79 -8.85 -4.23
CA GLY A 143 1.03 -9.95 -3.30
C GLY A 143 0.15 -10.00 -2.07
N GLY A 144 -0.65 -8.95 -1.79
CA GLY A 144 -1.65 -8.95 -0.71
C GLY A 144 -1.08 -9.00 0.72
N MET A 145 0.22 -8.78 0.91
CA MET A 145 0.85 -8.79 2.23
C MET A 145 0.61 -7.47 2.97
N PRO A 146 0.57 -7.47 4.31
CA PRO A 146 0.29 -6.27 5.10
C PRO A 146 1.30 -5.15 4.91
N ASN A 147 2.57 -5.51 4.76
CA ASN A 147 3.65 -4.57 4.52
C ASN A 147 4.65 -5.21 3.57
N ILE A 148 4.81 -4.62 2.42
CA ILE A 148 5.75 -5.05 1.40
C ILE A 148 6.39 -3.84 0.76
N LEU A 149 7.63 -4.00 0.33
CA LEU A 149 8.40 -2.95 -0.31
C LEU A 149 8.85 -3.42 -1.69
N TYR A 150 8.59 -2.59 -2.70
CA TYR A 150 9.02 -2.79 -4.07
C TYR A 150 9.99 -1.71 -4.48
N VAL A 151 11.08 -2.11 -5.11
CA VAL A 151 12.01 -1.20 -5.80
C VAL A 151 11.83 -1.39 -7.29
N ILE A 152 11.37 -0.35 -7.96
CA ILE A 152 11.05 -0.37 -9.39
C ILE A 152 12.07 0.49 -10.14
N ARG A 153 12.66 -0.09 -11.18
CA ARG A 153 13.63 0.57 -12.03
C ARG A 153 12.98 1.59 -12.97
N PRO A 154 13.74 2.53 -13.53
CA PRO A 154 13.22 3.48 -14.52
C PRO A 154 12.57 2.84 -15.74
N ASP A 155 12.94 1.62 -16.11
CA ASP A 155 12.35 0.86 -17.21
C ASP A 155 11.02 0.16 -16.84
N GLY A 156 10.58 0.27 -15.59
CA GLY A 156 9.33 -0.34 -15.12
C GLY A 156 9.45 -1.80 -14.66
N THR A 157 10.66 -2.28 -14.36
CA THR A 157 10.88 -3.65 -13.87
C THR A 157 11.32 -3.70 -12.42
#